data_6d0a2ef0b7d96cd3f5f65f92351156bd
#
_entry.id   6d0a2ef0b7d96cd3f5f65f92351156bd
#
_cell.length_a   1.000
_cell.length_b   1.000
_cell.length_c   1.000
_cell.angle_alpha   90.00
_cell.angle_beta   90.00
_cell.angle_gamma   90.00
#
_symmetry.space_group_name_H-M   'P 1'
#
loop_
_entity.id
_entity.type
_entity.pdbx_description
1 polymer ?
#
loop_
_entity_poly.entity_id
_entity_poly.type
_entity_poly.pdbx_seq_one_letter_code
_entity_poly.pdbx_strand_id
1 'polypeptide(L)'
;MLPEHPVDALTLAIVRAVAGAADHCEAPFMIVGAAARDIILENVHGIAPRRATRDVDFAFALESWVEFDRLKTRLCETGTFEADPDTQHRLFFGPGAGGSDEKRPGGFAVDLVPFGTIAGADNTLAWPPGLDLLMNLAGDAEAMESACSVQLAPDL
;
A
#
# COMPACT_ATOMS: atom_id res chain seq x y z
N MET A 1 18.84 -5.32 8.21
CA MET A 1 19.93 -5.14 7.23
C MET A 1 19.57 -3.96 6.36
N LEU A 2 20.45 -2.98 6.25
CA LEU A 2 20.26 -1.87 5.31
C LEU A 2 20.43 -2.41 3.88
N PRO A 3 19.65 -1.89 2.91
CA PRO A 3 19.81 -2.29 1.52
C PRO A 3 21.21 -1.90 0.99
N GLU A 4 21.79 -2.72 0.15
CA GLU A 4 23.07 -2.41 -0.52
C GLU A 4 22.94 -1.24 -1.49
N HIS A 5 21.74 -1.06 -2.05
CA HIS A 5 21.39 0.05 -2.92
C HIS A 5 20.24 0.86 -2.29
N PRO A 6 20.32 2.21 -2.30
CA PRO A 6 19.28 3.03 -1.70
C PRO A 6 17.95 2.89 -2.45
N VAL A 7 16.87 2.76 -1.67
CA VAL A 7 15.51 2.86 -2.22
C VAL A 7 15.28 4.29 -2.70
N ASP A 8 14.59 4.46 -3.80
CA ASP A 8 14.31 5.79 -4.35
C ASP A 8 13.50 6.67 -3.38
N ALA A 9 13.72 7.98 -3.50
CA ALA A 9 13.17 8.96 -2.57
C ALA A 9 11.63 9.00 -2.56
N LEU A 10 10.99 8.72 -3.71
CA LEU A 10 9.52 8.69 -3.81
C LEU A 10 8.96 7.50 -3.05
N THR A 11 9.49 6.30 -3.28
CA THR A 11 9.09 5.09 -2.56
C THR A 11 9.30 5.25 -1.05
N LEU A 12 10.44 5.80 -0.62
CA LEU A 12 10.69 6.09 0.81
C LEU A 12 9.66 7.06 1.40
N ALA A 13 9.33 8.13 0.67
CA ALA A 13 8.33 9.10 1.12
C ALA A 13 6.94 8.46 1.28
N ILE A 14 6.52 7.63 0.32
CA ILE A 14 5.26 6.89 0.38
C ILE A 14 5.26 5.93 1.59
N VAL A 15 6.30 5.11 1.75
CA VAL A 15 6.37 4.14 2.84
C VAL A 15 6.37 4.83 4.21
N ARG A 16 7.09 5.95 4.38
CA ARG A 16 7.05 6.74 5.62
C ARG A 16 5.66 7.26 5.95
N ALA A 17 4.97 7.81 4.96
CA ALA A 17 3.63 8.34 5.15
C ALA A 17 2.63 7.23 5.50
N VAL A 18 2.73 6.08 4.83
CA VAL A 18 1.90 4.90 5.12
C VAL A 18 2.21 4.34 6.50
N ALA A 19 3.49 4.17 6.86
CA ALA A 19 3.90 3.67 8.17
C ALA A 19 3.38 4.57 9.31
N GLY A 20 3.50 5.88 9.17
CA GLY A 20 2.97 6.83 10.16
C GLY A 20 1.45 6.76 10.34
N ALA A 21 0.69 6.56 9.26
CA ALA A 21 -0.76 6.38 9.33
C ALA A 21 -1.12 5.01 9.91
N ALA A 22 -0.40 3.96 9.53
CA ALA A 22 -0.58 2.61 10.05
C ALA A 22 -0.34 2.53 11.56
N ASP A 23 0.74 3.12 12.05
CA ASP A 23 1.03 3.22 13.49
C ASP A 23 -0.09 3.94 14.24
N HIS A 24 -0.56 5.07 13.71
CA HIS A 24 -1.66 5.82 14.33
C HIS A 24 -2.97 5.03 14.39
N CYS A 25 -3.21 4.18 13.40
CA CYS A 25 -4.41 3.35 13.30
C CYS A 25 -4.24 1.96 13.93
N GLU A 26 -3.04 1.62 14.41
CA GLU A 26 -2.70 0.29 14.91
C GLU A 26 -2.97 -0.80 13.85
N ALA A 27 -2.65 -0.50 12.59
CA ALA A 27 -2.91 -1.35 11.43
C ALA A 27 -1.61 -2.00 10.93
N PRO A 28 -1.32 -3.25 11.27
CA PRO A 28 -0.16 -3.96 10.73
C PRO A 28 -0.23 -4.05 9.21
N PHE A 29 0.91 -3.85 8.55
CA PHE A 29 0.96 -3.86 7.09
C PHE A 29 2.24 -4.50 6.55
N MET A 30 2.19 -4.86 5.29
CA MET A 30 3.35 -5.27 4.49
C MET A 30 3.29 -4.64 3.10
N ILE A 31 4.44 -4.43 2.49
CA ILE A 31 4.53 -4.08 1.07
C ILE A 31 4.39 -5.37 0.28
N VAL A 32 3.56 -5.36 -0.75
CA VAL A 32 3.29 -6.52 -1.61
C VAL A 32 3.52 -6.19 -3.08
N GLY A 33 3.28 -7.14 -3.96
CA GLY A 33 3.32 -6.91 -5.40
C GLY A 33 4.70 -6.61 -5.97
N ALA A 34 4.71 -5.79 -7.02
CA ALA A 34 5.92 -5.49 -7.78
C ALA A 34 6.92 -4.66 -6.97
N ALA A 35 6.45 -3.72 -6.15
CA ALA A 35 7.31 -2.88 -5.32
C ALA A 35 8.09 -3.72 -4.29
N ALA A 36 7.45 -4.66 -3.61
CA ALA A 36 8.12 -5.56 -2.67
C ALA A 36 9.20 -6.40 -3.38
N ARG A 37 8.87 -6.96 -4.53
CA ARG A 37 9.82 -7.72 -5.36
C ARG A 37 11.03 -6.86 -5.75
N ASP A 38 10.80 -5.64 -6.22
CA ASP A 38 11.84 -4.75 -6.70
C ASP A 38 12.75 -4.29 -5.55
N ILE A 39 12.19 -4.01 -4.36
CA ILE A 39 12.96 -3.71 -3.15
C ILE A 39 13.88 -4.89 -2.82
N ILE A 40 13.38 -6.11 -2.81
CA ILE A 40 14.19 -7.28 -2.47
C ILE A 40 15.26 -7.53 -3.55
N LEU A 41 14.88 -7.54 -4.82
CA LEU A 41 15.82 -7.86 -5.90
C LEU A 41 16.87 -6.76 -6.06
N GLU A 42 16.46 -5.51 -6.17
CA GLU A 42 17.38 -4.41 -6.48
C GLU A 42 18.13 -3.94 -5.24
N ASN A 43 17.40 -3.61 -4.17
CA ASN A 43 18.01 -2.97 -3.02
C ASN A 43 18.70 -3.95 -2.07
N VAL A 44 18.24 -5.19 -1.95
CA VAL A 44 18.87 -6.21 -1.10
C VAL A 44 19.87 -7.06 -1.86
N HIS A 45 19.57 -7.43 -3.12
CA HIS A 45 20.40 -8.37 -3.89
C HIS A 45 21.14 -7.75 -5.08
N GLY A 46 20.96 -6.45 -5.35
CA GLY A 46 21.62 -5.76 -6.45
C GLY A 46 21.19 -6.20 -7.85
N ILE A 47 20.02 -6.83 -7.98
CA ILE A 47 19.48 -7.33 -9.25
C ILE A 47 18.51 -6.30 -9.82
N ALA A 48 18.91 -5.62 -10.90
CA ALA A 48 18.09 -4.60 -11.53
C ALA A 48 16.74 -5.15 -12.04
N PRO A 49 15.62 -4.51 -11.74
CA PRO A 49 14.30 -4.92 -12.22
C PRO A 49 14.18 -4.73 -13.73
N ARG A 50 13.46 -5.63 -14.40
CA ARG A 50 13.23 -5.54 -15.85
C ARG A 50 12.23 -4.47 -16.27
N ARG A 51 11.39 -4.00 -15.33
CA ARG A 51 10.37 -2.98 -15.55
C ARG A 51 10.32 -2.06 -14.35
N ALA A 52 10.15 -0.76 -14.59
CA ALA A 52 9.86 0.20 -13.54
C ALA A 52 8.45 -0.06 -12.97
N THR A 53 8.35 -0.12 -11.65
CA THR A 53 7.09 -0.19 -10.92
C THR A 53 6.39 1.17 -10.99
N ARG A 54 5.08 1.17 -11.27
CA ARG A 54 4.26 2.40 -11.42
C ARG A 54 3.29 2.62 -10.27
N ASP A 55 3.26 1.70 -9.32
CA ASP A 55 2.40 1.68 -8.15
C ASP A 55 3.11 1.00 -6.99
N VAL A 56 2.64 1.28 -5.80
CA VAL A 56 3.06 0.54 -4.59
C VAL A 56 1.82 -0.03 -3.94
N ASP A 57 1.85 -1.34 -3.71
CA ASP A 57 0.76 -2.07 -3.08
C ASP A 57 1.09 -2.35 -1.61
N PHE A 58 0.17 -2.02 -0.73
CA PHE A 58 0.25 -2.31 0.70
C PHE A 58 -0.89 -3.23 1.12
N ALA A 59 -0.57 -4.32 1.77
CA ALA A 59 -1.56 -5.19 2.38
C ALA A 59 -1.65 -4.89 3.89
N PHE A 60 -2.86 -4.68 4.40
CA PHE A 60 -3.15 -4.31 5.79
C PHE A 60 -3.97 -5.40 6.48
N ALA A 61 -3.52 -5.86 7.65
CA ALA A 61 -4.29 -6.76 8.49
C ALA A 61 -5.37 -5.97 9.24
N LEU A 62 -6.62 -6.08 8.80
CA LEU A 62 -7.76 -5.33 9.34
C LEU A 62 -8.93 -6.26 9.67
N GLU A 63 -9.76 -5.81 10.61
CA GLU A 63 -10.93 -6.57 11.07
C GLU A 63 -12.24 -6.12 10.42
N SER A 64 -12.29 -4.86 9.96
CA SER A 64 -13.53 -4.26 9.47
C SER A 64 -13.32 -3.16 8.45
N TRP A 65 -14.37 -2.85 7.70
CA TRP A 65 -14.41 -1.69 6.80
C TRP A 65 -14.29 -0.34 7.53
N VAL A 66 -14.70 -0.28 8.80
CA VAL A 66 -14.53 0.91 9.64
C VAL A 66 -13.04 1.21 9.86
N GLU A 67 -12.23 0.17 10.09
CA GLU A 67 -10.77 0.33 10.22
C GLU A 67 -10.12 0.72 8.88
N PHE A 68 -10.57 0.14 7.78
CA PHE A 68 -10.11 0.51 6.44
C PHE A 68 -10.40 1.99 6.14
N ASP A 69 -11.63 2.43 6.39
CA ASP A 69 -12.02 3.83 6.15
C ASP A 69 -11.26 4.79 7.07
N ARG A 70 -11.00 4.41 8.31
CA ARG A 70 -10.19 5.20 9.26
C ARG A 70 -8.75 5.37 8.75
N LEU A 71 -8.12 4.28 8.27
CA LEU A 71 -6.79 4.31 7.71
C LEU A 71 -6.73 5.19 6.45
N LYS A 72 -7.65 4.99 5.53
CA LYS A 72 -7.75 5.76 4.29
C LYS A 72 -7.98 7.25 4.55
N THR A 73 -8.88 7.58 5.48
CA THR A 73 -9.12 8.95 5.91
C THR A 73 -7.86 9.57 6.51
N ARG A 74 -7.17 8.84 7.38
CA ARG A 74 -5.92 9.31 7.99
C ARG A 74 -4.85 9.63 6.96
N LEU A 75 -4.68 8.80 5.93
CA LEU A 75 -3.75 9.06 4.84
C LEU A 75 -4.13 10.33 4.07
N CYS A 76 -5.40 10.51 3.74
CA CYS A 76 -5.87 11.71 3.03
C CYS A 76 -5.73 12.99 3.86
N GLU A 77 -5.90 12.93 5.19
CA GLU A 77 -5.73 14.06 6.10
C GLU A 77 -4.29 14.61 6.15
N THR A 78 -3.31 13.82 5.76
CA THR A 78 -1.92 14.28 5.66
C THR A 78 -1.71 15.34 4.57
N GLY A 79 -2.65 15.47 3.63
CA GLY A 79 -2.58 16.38 2.49
C GLY A 79 -1.66 15.91 1.35
N THR A 80 -1.04 14.75 1.48
CA THR A 80 -0.15 14.16 0.46
C THR A 80 -0.80 13.02 -0.32
N PHE A 81 -1.95 12.53 0.13
CA PHE A 81 -2.74 11.53 -0.56
C PHE A 81 -4.11 12.07 -0.98
N GLU A 82 -4.55 11.64 -2.14
CA GLU A 82 -5.89 11.89 -2.66
C GLU A 82 -6.54 10.59 -3.09
N ALA A 83 -7.81 10.39 -2.72
CA ALA A 83 -8.54 9.18 -3.07
C ALA A 83 -8.89 9.15 -4.56
N ASP A 84 -8.73 7.99 -5.19
CA ASP A 84 -9.26 7.76 -6.53
C ASP A 84 -10.80 7.72 -6.47
N PRO A 85 -11.51 8.56 -7.24
CA PRO A 85 -12.97 8.58 -7.23
C PRO A 85 -13.59 7.30 -7.82
N ASP A 86 -12.86 6.59 -8.67
CA ASP A 86 -13.34 5.41 -9.40
C ASP A 86 -12.90 4.09 -8.77
N THR A 87 -11.86 4.10 -7.92
CA THR A 87 -11.24 2.90 -7.36
C THR A 87 -11.08 3.01 -5.85
N GLN A 88 -11.87 2.27 -5.10
CA GLN A 88 -11.94 2.41 -3.63
C GLN A 88 -10.64 2.12 -2.89
N HIS A 89 -9.85 1.18 -3.38
CA HIS A 89 -8.58 0.79 -2.77
C HIS A 89 -7.39 1.64 -3.21
N ARG A 90 -7.57 2.58 -4.14
CA ARG A 90 -6.48 3.39 -4.69
C ARG A 90 -6.45 4.80 -4.13
N LEU A 91 -5.23 5.22 -3.79
CA LEU A 91 -4.88 6.61 -3.52
C LEU A 91 -3.81 7.06 -4.51
N PHE A 92 -3.68 8.38 -4.67
CA PHE A 92 -2.56 8.99 -5.39
C PHE A 92 -1.72 9.81 -4.43
N PHE A 93 -0.41 9.62 -4.48
CA PHE A 93 0.56 10.32 -3.66
C PHE A 93 1.29 11.38 -4.48
N GLY A 94 1.40 12.59 -3.94
CA GLY A 94 2.21 13.68 -4.50
C GLY A 94 1.61 15.06 -4.32
N PRO A 95 2.44 16.14 -4.42
CA PRO A 95 1.96 17.51 -4.45
C PRO A 95 1.19 17.75 -5.74
N GLY A 96 -0.07 18.15 -5.63
CA GLY A 96 -0.96 18.35 -6.77
C GLY A 96 -1.60 17.04 -7.25
N ALA A 97 -1.98 16.20 -6.31
CA ALA A 97 -2.85 15.06 -6.56
C ALA A 97 -4.15 15.48 -7.29
N GLY A 98 -4.54 16.78 -7.23
CA GLY A 98 -5.47 17.41 -8.17
C GLY A 98 -4.81 17.64 -9.53
N GLY A 99 -4.67 16.58 -10.34
CA GLY A 99 -4.07 16.66 -11.66
C GLY A 99 -4.81 17.60 -12.62
N SER A 100 -4.11 18.01 -13.65
CA SER A 100 -4.60 18.89 -14.73
C SER A 100 -5.74 18.31 -15.58
N ASP A 101 -6.20 17.12 -15.29
CA ASP A 101 -7.38 16.50 -15.89
C ASP A 101 -8.46 16.39 -14.82
N GLU A 102 -9.55 17.12 -14.98
CA GLU A 102 -10.67 17.20 -14.03
C GLU A 102 -11.30 15.84 -13.63
N LYS A 103 -10.83 14.74 -14.20
CA LYS A 103 -11.37 13.39 -14.03
C LYS A 103 -10.44 12.40 -13.33
N ARG A 104 -9.15 12.69 -13.12
CA ARG A 104 -8.23 11.79 -12.42
C ARG A 104 -7.23 12.58 -11.57
N PRO A 105 -7.07 12.22 -10.29
CA PRO A 105 -6.00 12.78 -9.47
C PRO A 105 -4.64 12.52 -10.14
N GLY A 106 -3.78 13.51 -10.13
CA GLY A 106 -2.37 13.33 -10.49
C GLY A 106 -1.62 12.67 -9.35
N GLY A 107 -0.43 12.13 -9.62
CA GLY A 107 0.42 11.56 -8.59
C GLY A 107 0.72 10.08 -8.81
N PHE A 108 1.43 9.49 -7.85
CA PHE A 108 1.86 8.10 -7.91
C PHE A 108 0.81 7.19 -7.27
N ALA A 109 0.40 6.14 -7.96
CA ALA A 109 -0.64 5.23 -7.49
C ALA A 109 -0.17 4.41 -6.28
N VAL A 110 -1.01 4.35 -5.26
CA VAL A 110 -0.79 3.57 -4.04
C VAL A 110 -2.08 2.77 -3.76
N ASP A 111 -1.97 1.46 -3.78
CA ASP A 111 -3.09 0.57 -3.55
C ASP A 111 -3.08 0.02 -2.12
N LEU A 112 -4.24 0.07 -1.48
CA LEU A 112 -4.46 -0.42 -0.12
C LEU A 112 -5.32 -1.67 -0.18
N VAL A 113 -4.75 -2.82 0.17
CA VAL A 113 -5.44 -4.11 0.13
C VAL A 113 -5.69 -4.59 1.56
N PRO A 114 -6.91 -4.52 2.09
CA PRO A 114 -7.20 -5.07 3.41
C PRO A 114 -7.34 -6.58 3.35
N PHE A 115 -6.79 -7.26 4.35
CA PHE A 115 -6.93 -8.71 4.53
C PHE A 115 -7.17 -9.05 6.02
N GLY A 116 -7.38 -10.30 6.35
CA GLY A 116 -7.69 -10.75 7.69
C GLY A 116 -9.19 -10.97 7.90
N THR A 117 -9.68 -10.70 9.11
CA THR A 117 -11.09 -10.96 9.45
C THR A 117 -12.10 -10.08 8.73
N ILE A 118 -11.66 -8.99 8.09
CA ILE A 118 -12.48 -8.19 7.17
C ILE A 118 -12.96 -8.99 5.95
N ALA A 119 -12.19 -10.00 5.52
CA ALA A 119 -12.58 -10.89 4.45
C ALA A 119 -13.53 -11.98 4.95
N GLY A 120 -14.28 -12.61 4.03
CA GLY A 120 -15.07 -13.80 4.32
C GLY A 120 -14.22 -15.01 4.69
N ALA A 121 -14.89 -16.08 5.18
CA ALA A 121 -14.23 -17.32 5.58
C ALA A 121 -13.48 -18.04 4.43
N ASP A 122 -13.79 -17.71 3.20
CA ASP A 122 -13.14 -18.19 1.97
C ASP A 122 -12.00 -17.28 1.48
N ASN A 123 -11.55 -16.33 2.29
CA ASN A 123 -10.57 -15.28 1.93
C ASN A 123 -11.03 -14.41 0.76
N THR A 124 -12.32 -14.25 0.56
CA THR A 124 -12.88 -13.36 -0.45
C THR A 124 -13.30 -12.04 0.20
N LEU A 125 -12.78 -10.94 -0.34
CA LEU A 125 -13.15 -9.59 0.03
C LEU A 125 -14.19 -9.05 -0.94
N ALA A 126 -15.36 -8.67 -0.44
CA ALA A 126 -16.39 -7.99 -1.22
C ALA A 126 -16.33 -6.49 -0.95
N TRP A 127 -16.07 -5.69 -1.99
CA TRP A 127 -15.89 -4.24 -1.85
C TRP A 127 -17.23 -3.50 -1.76
N PRO A 128 -17.43 -2.66 -0.73
CA PRO A 128 -18.61 -1.82 -0.66
C PRO A 128 -18.59 -0.71 -1.75
N PRO A 129 -19.74 -0.05 -2.08
CA PRO A 129 -21.05 -0.31 -1.48
C PRO A 129 -21.83 -1.46 -2.14
N GLY A 130 -21.50 -1.81 -3.39
CA GLY A 130 -22.27 -2.77 -4.18
C GLY A 130 -21.97 -4.23 -3.85
N LEU A 131 -20.78 -4.51 -3.29
CA LEU A 131 -20.27 -5.85 -2.99
C LEU A 131 -20.12 -6.77 -4.22
N ASP A 132 -20.17 -6.19 -5.41
CA ASP A 132 -20.05 -6.92 -6.69
C ASP A 132 -18.59 -7.14 -7.10
N LEU A 133 -17.69 -6.25 -6.63
CA LEU A 133 -16.26 -6.42 -6.84
C LEU A 133 -15.70 -7.37 -5.78
N LEU A 134 -15.28 -8.55 -6.22
CA LEU A 134 -14.69 -9.58 -5.37
C LEU A 134 -13.18 -9.65 -5.58
N MET A 135 -12.43 -9.70 -4.48
CA MET A 135 -10.98 -9.88 -4.48
C MET A 135 -10.62 -11.12 -3.67
N ASN A 136 -9.79 -11.99 -4.23
CA ASN A 136 -9.28 -13.16 -3.52
C ASN A 136 -8.00 -12.76 -2.77
N LEU A 137 -7.98 -13.00 -1.47
CA LEU A 137 -6.89 -12.69 -0.54
C LEU A 137 -6.21 -13.96 -0.01
N ALA A 138 -6.35 -15.07 -0.71
CA ALA A 138 -5.72 -16.33 -0.29
C ALA A 138 -4.19 -16.19 -0.26
N GLY A 139 -3.60 -16.48 0.89
CA GLY A 139 -2.16 -16.39 1.10
C GLY A 139 -1.67 -15.10 1.76
N ASP A 140 -2.49 -14.04 1.87
CA ASP A 140 -2.03 -12.76 2.46
C ASP A 140 -1.74 -12.89 3.96
N ALA A 141 -2.54 -13.64 4.71
CA ALA A 141 -2.30 -13.90 6.12
C ALA A 141 -1.02 -14.70 6.35
N GLU A 142 -0.81 -15.76 5.58
CA GLU A 142 0.40 -16.59 5.60
C GLU A 142 1.64 -15.81 5.15
N ALA A 143 1.48 -14.93 4.17
CA ALA A 143 2.54 -14.03 3.72
C ALA A 143 2.96 -13.07 4.83
N MET A 144 2.01 -12.51 5.58
CA MET A 144 2.30 -11.64 6.72
C MET A 144 3.05 -12.37 7.83
N GLU A 145 2.68 -13.62 8.16
CA GLU A 145 3.37 -14.44 9.15
C GLU A 145 4.82 -14.75 8.77
N SER A 146 5.10 -14.85 7.48
CA SER A 146 6.42 -15.14 6.91
C SER A 146 7.15 -13.92 6.34
N ALA A 147 6.60 -12.72 6.49
CA ALA A 147 7.17 -11.50 5.93
C ALA A 147 8.57 -11.21 6.50
N CYS A 148 9.46 -10.78 5.63
CA CYS A 148 10.79 -10.33 6.01
C CYS A 148 10.75 -8.84 6.35
N SER A 149 11.32 -8.47 7.51
CA SER A 149 11.56 -7.06 7.81
C SER A 149 12.82 -6.58 7.10
N VAL A 150 12.66 -5.56 6.27
CA VAL A 150 13.77 -4.90 5.58
C VAL A 150 13.82 -3.45 6.05
N GLN A 151 14.97 -3.02 6.50
CA GLN A 151 15.20 -1.63 6.87
C GLN A 151 15.49 -0.83 5.60
N LEU A 152 14.58 0.02 5.17
CA LEU A 152 14.68 0.78 3.91
C LEU A 152 15.56 2.02 4.04
N ALA A 153 15.64 2.60 5.23
CA ALA A 153 16.48 3.74 5.61
C ALA A 153 16.86 3.64 7.08
N PRO A 154 17.82 4.45 7.59
CA PRO A 154 18.25 4.39 9.00
C PRO A 154 17.12 4.58 10.02
N ASP A 155 16.05 5.24 9.61
CA ASP A 155 14.88 5.60 10.41
C ASP A 155 13.57 4.94 9.95
N LEU A 156 13.65 3.93 9.07
CA LEU A 156 12.47 3.30 8.48
C LEU A 156 12.67 1.79 8.27
#